data_13f00e9908ef7fc13c167e9621de42b8
#
_entry.id   13f00e9908ef7fc13c167e9621de42b8
#
_cell.length_a   1.000
_cell.length_b   1.000
_cell.length_c   1.000
_cell.angle_alpha   90.00
_cell.angle_beta   90.00
_cell.angle_gamma   90.00
#
_symmetry.space_group_name_H-M   'P 1'
#
loop_
_entity.id
_entity.type
_entity.pdbx_description
1 polymer ?
#
loop_
_entity_poly.entity_id
_entity_poly.type
_entity_poly.pdbx_seq_one_letter_code
_entity_poly.pdbx_strand_id
1 'polypeptide(L)'
;MPEVPEVREPARRLGLGVLGLGEGRSIISAAVESELWDVVELCDLNEALRRERSREFGVERHSGSLDAMLANPAVDAVGIYTPDHLHAEHVIRCLEAGKHVICTKPFLDGLSRAQEVLDAQAASGKVVFVGQSARFFHSFARQRQHFETSDFGRLVTVEAAYHADHRWFLDKPWARQPAFRWLFGGMSHTVDMVRWYLPGIEEVTGFASLSDNGRAGGLANPDTFHFVLRAADGRIARVSGSYSGPTVPAVRDSGMTCILRAALGASQADYHELRYAWRLGTESAVETWEEDKAEYYFRFEGRTHHAGEYQNYIEYVARCIAGGVTPMPDAREGVGTVAVLVALEEAAATGLPVRVADVLARAGVRL
;
A
#
# COMPACT_ATOMS: atom_id res chain seq x y z
N MET A 1 -9.67 -8.32 9.97
CA MET A 1 -10.06 -7.62 8.73
C MET A 1 -10.93 -6.46 9.15
N PRO A 2 -10.90 -5.29 8.49
CA PRO A 2 -11.96 -4.31 8.71
C PRO A 2 -13.29 -5.06 8.60
N GLU A 3 -14.27 -4.76 9.45
CA GLU A 3 -15.59 -5.40 9.37
C GLU A 3 -16.03 -5.33 7.92
N VAL A 4 -16.08 -6.50 7.29
CA VAL A 4 -16.69 -6.62 5.98
C VAL A 4 -18.18 -6.56 6.29
N PRO A 5 -18.94 -5.51 5.87
CA PRO A 5 -20.38 -5.50 6.05
C PRO A 5 -20.94 -6.81 5.50
N GLU A 6 -22.10 -7.28 5.94
CA GLU A 6 -22.75 -8.53 5.45
C GLU A 6 -22.54 -8.66 3.94
N VAL A 7 -21.57 -9.49 3.54
CA VAL A 7 -20.89 -9.33 2.27
C VAL A 7 -21.64 -10.15 1.26
N ARG A 8 -22.23 -9.48 0.29
CA ARG A 8 -22.72 -10.15 -0.93
C ARG A 8 -21.50 -10.55 -1.76
N GLU A 9 -21.38 -11.82 -2.03
CA GLU A 9 -20.49 -12.27 -3.09
C GLU A 9 -21.00 -11.75 -4.43
N PRO A 10 -20.11 -11.40 -5.37
CA PRO A 10 -20.53 -10.98 -6.69
C PRO A 10 -21.35 -12.08 -7.36
N ALA A 11 -22.44 -11.71 -8.04
CA ALA A 11 -23.31 -12.65 -8.74
C ALA A 11 -22.60 -13.42 -9.88
N ARG A 12 -21.42 -12.94 -10.30
CA ARG A 12 -20.47 -13.58 -11.21
C ARG A 12 -19.08 -13.18 -10.82
N ARG A 13 -18.07 -13.92 -11.27
CA ARG A 13 -16.67 -13.48 -11.15
C ARG A 13 -16.49 -12.14 -11.86
N LEU A 14 -15.73 -11.25 -11.24
CA LEU A 14 -15.41 -9.94 -11.78
C LEU A 14 -14.22 -10.04 -12.72
N GLY A 15 -14.27 -9.36 -13.86
CA GLY A 15 -13.16 -9.32 -14.80
C GLY A 15 -12.08 -8.34 -14.36
N LEU A 16 -10.86 -8.84 -14.14
CA LEU A 16 -9.68 -8.03 -13.82
C LEU A 16 -8.79 -7.85 -15.05
N GLY A 17 -8.53 -6.59 -15.41
CA GLY A 17 -7.41 -6.23 -16.27
C GLY A 17 -6.20 -5.83 -15.42
N VAL A 18 -4.99 -6.22 -15.79
CA VAL A 18 -3.77 -5.82 -15.04
C VAL A 18 -2.85 -5.00 -15.94
N LEU A 19 -2.57 -3.77 -15.50
CA LEU A 19 -1.71 -2.79 -16.18
C LEU A 19 -0.38 -2.66 -15.44
N GLY A 20 0.74 -3.00 -16.11
CA GLY A 20 2.08 -3.10 -15.51
C GLY A 20 2.33 -4.48 -14.92
N LEU A 21 3.04 -5.34 -15.64
CA LEU A 21 3.16 -6.77 -15.36
C LEU A 21 4.42 -7.16 -14.58
N GLY A 22 5.27 -6.20 -14.22
CA GLY A 22 6.42 -6.41 -13.35
C GLY A 22 5.96 -6.73 -11.92
N GLU A 23 5.60 -5.71 -11.19
CA GLU A 23 5.06 -5.84 -9.82
C GLU A 23 3.61 -6.38 -9.84
N GLY A 24 2.86 -6.16 -10.92
CA GLY A 24 1.51 -6.71 -11.13
C GLY A 24 1.44 -8.24 -11.15
N ARG A 25 2.59 -8.94 -11.23
CA ARG A 25 2.63 -10.40 -11.09
C ARG A 25 1.96 -10.88 -9.80
N SER A 26 2.09 -10.13 -8.71
CA SER A 26 1.51 -10.49 -7.41
C SER A 26 -0.02 -10.47 -7.41
N ILE A 27 -0.64 -9.44 -8.00
CA ILE A 27 -2.11 -9.38 -8.07
C ILE A 27 -2.67 -10.40 -9.07
N ILE A 28 -1.96 -10.68 -10.17
CA ILE A 28 -2.37 -11.74 -11.11
C ILE A 28 -2.39 -13.08 -10.38
N SER A 29 -1.31 -13.41 -9.67
CA SER A 29 -1.21 -14.65 -8.89
C SER A 29 -2.35 -14.80 -7.87
N ALA A 30 -2.70 -13.72 -7.16
CA ALA A 30 -3.81 -13.73 -6.22
C ALA A 30 -5.17 -13.89 -6.92
N ALA A 31 -5.35 -13.24 -8.06
CA ALA A 31 -6.64 -13.24 -8.76
C ALA A 31 -6.95 -14.56 -9.46
N VAL A 32 -5.96 -15.23 -10.05
CA VAL A 32 -6.18 -16.53 -10.73
C VAL A 32 -6.57 -17.65 -9.75
N GLU A 33 -6.20 -17.50 -8.46
CA GLU A 33 -6.57 -18.44 -7.40
C GLU A 33 -7.88 -18.06 -6.67
N SER A 34 -8.41 -16.86 -6.92
CA SER A 34 -9.65 -16.38 -6.30
C SER A 34 -10.88 -16.89 -7.04
N GLU A 35 -11.91 -17.29 -6.29
CA GLU A 35 -13.23 -17.63 -6.85
C GLU A 35 -14.04 -16.39 -7.25
N LEU A 36 -13.60 -15.18 -6.88
CA LEU A 36 -14.32 -13.93 -7.10
C LEU A 36 -13.83 -13.17 -8.35
N TRP A 37 -12.68 -13.55 -8.92
CA TRP A 37 -12.05 -12.85 -10.04
C TRP A 37 -11.74 -13.76 -11.23
N ASP A 38 -11.84 -13.19 -12.43
CA ASP A 38 -11.25 -13.72 -13.66
C ASP A 38 -10.22 -12.70 -14.18
N VAL A 39 -8.98 -13.11 -14.36
CA VAL A 39 -7.98 -12.26 -15.03
C VAL A 39 -8.23 -12.33 -16.53
N VAL A 40 -8.82 -11.28 -17.09
CA VAL A 40 -9.33 -11.27 -18.46
C VAL A 40 -8.43 -10.56 -19.46
N GLU A 41 -7.51 -9.71 -18.99
CA GLU A 41 -6.57 -9.02 -19.89
C GLU A 41 -5.30 -8.57 -19.15
N LEU A 42 -4.15 -8.73 -19.80
CA LEU A 42 -2.84 -8.26 -19.33
C LEU A 42 -2.35 -7.11 -20.22
N CYS A 43 -1.84 -6.01 -19.63
CA CYS A 43 -1.32 -4.88 -20.36
C CYS A 43 0.06 -4.43 -19.83
N ASP A 44 1.03 -4.36 -20.73
CA ASP A 44 2.36 -3.82 -20.48
C ASP A 44 2.97 -3.36 -21.80
N LEU A 45 3.85 -2.38 -21.80
CA LEU A 45 4.57 -1.95 -23.00
C LEU A 45 5.58 -3.01 -23.47
N ASN A 46 6.12 -3.80 -22.53
CA ASN A 46 7.09 -4.86 -22.82
C ASN A 46 6.39 -6.13 -23.35
N GLU A 47 6.53 -6.39 -24.64
CA GLU A 47 5.91 -7.55 -25.28
C GLU A 47 6.43 -8.89 -24.74
N ALA A 48 7.72 -8.99 -24.43
CA ALA A 48 8.30 -10.22 -23.90
C ALA A 48 7.68 -10.55 -22.52
N LEU A 49 7.52 -9.55 -21.67
CA LEU A 49 6.90 -9.68 -20.37
C LEU A 49 5.41 -10.05 -20.47
N ARG A 50 4.68 -9.45 -21.42
CA ARG A 50 3.28 -9.86 -21.68
C ARG A 50 3.15 -11.34 -22.03
N ARG A 51 4.00 -11.82 -22.96
CA ARG A 51 4.01 -13.23 -23.38
C ARG A 51 4.43 -14.18 -22.24
N GLU A 52 5.36 -13.74 -21.40
CA GLU A 52 5.80 -14.50 -20.24
C GLU A 52 4.64 -14.66 -19.24
N ARG A 53 4.00 -13.58 -18.82
CA ARG A 53 2.88 -13.59 -17.88
C ARG A 53 1.64 -14.31 -18.45
N SER A 54 1.36 -14.13 -19.74
CA SER A 54 0.28 -14.86 -20.42
C SER A 54 0.45 -16.38 -20.29
N ARG A 55 1.67 -16.88 -20.52
CA ARG A 55 1.97 -18.32 -20.40
C ARG A 55 1.99 -18.79 -18.95
N GLU A 56 2.55 -17.96 -18.04
CA GLU A 56 2.65 -18.28 -16.62
C GLU A 56 1.27 -18.49 -15.98
N PHE A 57 0.32 -17.61 -16.29
CA PHE A 57 -0.98 -17.57 -15.66
C PHE A 57 -2.15 -18.05 -16.54
N GLY A 58 -1.88 -18.49 -17.75
CA GLY A 58 -2.93 -18.97 -18.66
C GLY A 58 -3.89 -17.87 -19.16
N VAL A 59 -3.48 -16.60 -19.16
CA VAL A 59 -4.30 -15.48 -19.63
C VAL A 59 -4.01 -15.21 -21.09
N GLU A 60 -4.93 -15.57 -21.98
CA GLU A 60 -4.70 -15.51 -23.43
C GLU A 60 -4.65 -14.07 -23.97
N ARG A 61 -5.52 -13.20 -23.43
CA ARG A 61 -5.65 -11.83 -23.93
C ARG A 61 -4.60 -10.90 -23.30
N HIS A 62 -3.75 -10.33 -24.15
CA HIS A 62 -2.78 -9.33 -23.71
C HIS A 62 -2.51 -8.27 -24.78
N SER A 63 -2.26 -7.04 -24.37
CA SER A 63 -1.98 -5.92 -25.28
C SER A 63 -0.94 -4.94 -24.72
N GLY A 64 -0.39 -4.09 -25.58
CA GLY A 64 0.46 -2.96 -25.18
C GLY A 64 -0.32 -1.65 -25.02
N SER A 65 -1.65 -1.71 -25.07
CA SER A 65 -2.51 -0.53 -25.12
C SER A 65 -3.52 -0.52 -23.97
N LEU A 66 -3.45 0.51 -23.14
CA LEU A 66 -4.47 0.76 -22.12
C LEU A 66 -5.85 0.99 -22.75
N ASP A 67 -5.92 1.70 -23.88
CA ASP A 67 -7.20 1.94 -24.57
C ASP A 67 -7.88 0.64 -25.02
N ALA A 68 -7.10 -0.33 -25.50
CA ALA A 68 -7.63 -1.63 -25.87
C ALA A 68 -8.19 -2.38 -24.64
N MET A 69 -7.51 -2.31 -23.50
CA MET A 69 -7.98 -2.88 -22.24
C MET A 69 -9.25 -2.18 -21.75
N LEU A 70 -9.29 -0.86 -21.78
CA LEU A 70 -10.45 -0.07 -21.34
C LEU A 70 -11.69 -0.30 -22.21
N ALA A 71 -11.49 -0.54 -23.50
CA ALA A 71 -12.56 -0.87 -24.45
C ALA A 71 -13.10 -2.31 -24.28
N ASN A 72 -12.40 -3.18 -23.53
CA ASN A 72 -12.85 -4.55 -23.30
C ASN A 72 -14.02 -4.57 -22.30
N PRO A 73 -15.24 -5.01 -22.74
CA PRO A 73 -16.40 -5.07 -21.85
C PRO A 73 -16.29 -6.14 -20.76
N ALA A 74 -15.39 -7.11 -20.90
CA ALA A 74 -15.15 -8.12 -19.88
C ALA A 74 -14.32 -7.60 -18.70
N VAL A 75 -13.66 -6.45 -18.82
CA VAL A 75 -12.91 -5.81 -17.74
C VAL A 75 -13.87 -5.00 -16.86
N ASP A 76 -14.06 -5.41 -15.62
CA ASP A 76 -14.82 -4.67 -14.62
C ASP A 76 -13.92 -3.73 -13.80
N ALA A 77 -12.70 -4.19 -13.50
CA ALA A 77 -11.72 -3.46 -12.70
C ALA A 77 -10.33 -3.53 -13.34
N VAL A 78 -9.50 -2.51 -13.10
CA VAL A 78 -8.11 -2.46 -13.54
C VAL A 78 -7.18 -2.41 -12.32
N GLY A 79 -6.27 -3.38 -12.25
CA GLY A 79 -5.13 -3.37 -11.33
C GLY A 79 -3.97 -2.56 -11.93
N ILE A 80 -3.61 -1.43 -11.32
CA ILE A 80 -2.57 -0.51 -11.82
C ILE A 80 -1.27 -0.74 -11.03
N TYR A 81 -0.23 -1.19 -11.73
CA TYR A 81 1.11 -1.52 -11.20
C TYR A 81 2.22 -0.90 -12.06
N THR A 82 1.92 0.22 -12.68
CA THR A 82 2.85 1.01 -13.48
C THR A 82 3.78 1.86 -12.60
N PRO A 83 4.80 2.53 -13.16
CA PRO A 83 5.58 3.51 -12.41
C PRO A 83 4.72 4.62 -11.78
N ASP A 84 5.07 5.04 -10.58
CA ASP A 84 4.29 5.91 -9.69
C ASP A 84 3.79 7.20 -10.38
N HIS A 85 4.63 7.82 -11.22
CA HIS A 85 4.30 9.06 -11.93
C HIS A 85 3.19 8.92 -13.00
N LEU A 86 2.83 7.69 -13.35
CA LEU A 86 1.75 7.40 -14.30
C LEU A 86 0.42 7.08 -13.60
N HIS A 87 0.43 6.88 -12.27
CA HIS A 87 -0.76 6.43 -11.54
C HIS A 87 -1.93 7.38 -11.71
N ALA A 88 -1.73 8.69 -11.54
CA ALA A 88 -2.81 9.67 -11.65
C ALA A 88 -3.52 9.60 -13.00
N GLU A 89 -2.76 9.56 -14.11
CA GLU A 89 -3.32 9.45 -15.45
C GLU A 89 -4.09 8.14 -15.64
N HIS A 90 -3.48 7.02 -15.26
CA HIS A 90 -4.09 5.72 -15.44
C HIS A 90 -5.37 5.56 -14.61
N VAL A 91 -5.37 6.06 -13.36
CA VAL A 91 -6.57 6.05 -12.50
C VAL A 91 -7.70 6.86 -13.14
N ILE A 92 -7.43 8.10 -13.59
CA ILE A 92 -8.42 8.95 -14.22
C ILE A 92 -9.00 8.27 -15.46
N ARG A 93 -8.16 7.77 -16.37
CA ARG A 93 -8.61 7.09 -17.60
C ARG A 93 -9.45 5.85 -17.33
N CYS A 94 -9.10 5.06 -16.32
CA CYS A 94 -9.91 3.90 -15.91
C CYS A 94 -11.30 4.33 -15.40
N LEU A 95 -11.36 5.38 -14.59
CA LEU A 95 -12.61 5.93 -14.05
C LEU A 95 -13.49 6.51 -15.15
N GLU A 96 -12.93 7.27 -16.10
CA GLU A 96 -13.62 7.83 -17.27
C GLU A 96 -14.18 6.73 -18.17
N ALA A 97 -13.48 5.59 -18.29
CA ALA A 97 -13.94 4.41 -19.01
C ALA A 97 -14.96 3.56 -18.21
N GLY A 98 -15.36 4.01 -17.02
CA GLY A 98 -16.33 3.32 -16.17
C GLY A 98 -15.80 2.04 -15.52
N LYS A 99 -14.48 1.91 -15.33
CA LYS A 99 -13.86 0.76 -14.66
C LYS A 99 -13.58 1.07 -13.19
N HIS A 100 -13.72 0.06 -12.33
CA HIS A 100 -13.20 0.12 -10.97
C HIS A 100 -11.66 0.09 -10.98
N VAL A 101 -11.03 0.59 -9.93
CA VAL A 101 -9.57 0.71 -9.87
C VAL A 101 -9.01 0.08 -8.60
N ILE A 102 -7.97 -0.73 -8.77
CA ILE A 102 -7.08 -1.21 -7.71
C ILE A 102 -5.70 -0.63 -8.03
N CYS A 103 -5.27 0.43 -7.37
CA CYS A 103 -3.99 1.07 -7.64
C CYS A 103 -2.98 0.73 -6.55
N THR A 104 -1.79 0.24 -6.94
CA THR A 104 -0.73 -0.05 -5.96
C THR A 104 -0.23 1.21 -5.26
N LYS A 105 0.54 1.03 -4.18
CA LYS A 105 1.22 2.12 -3.47
C LYS A 105 2.58 2.47 -4.14
N PRO A 106 3.08 3.71 -4.01
CA PRO A 106 2.32 4.87 -3.51
C PRO A 106 1.15 5.19 -4.44
N PHE A 107 0.05 5.67 -3.89
CA PHE A 107 -1.12 5.97 -4.73
C PHE A 107 -0.82 6.97 -5.83
N LEU A 108 -0.11 8.05 -5.47
CA LEU A 108 0.38 9.07 -6.39
C LEU A 108 1.84 9.41 -6.04
N ASP A 109 2.56 9.95 -7.00
CA ASP A 109 3.94 10.42 -6.83
C ASP A 109 4.06 11.83 -6.22
N GLY A 110 2.92 12.47 -5.96
CA GLY A 110 2.78 13.81 -5.37
C GLY A 110 1.32 14.27 -5.41
N LEU A 111 1.09 15.56 -5.17
CA LEU A 111 -0.27 16.12 -5.07
C LEU A 111 -0.73 16.89 -6.31
N SER A 112 0.12 17.06 -7.32
CA SER A 112 -0.16 17.91 -8.50
C SER A 112 -1.44 17.55 -9.25
N ARG A 113 -1.81 16.27 -9.27
CA ARG A 113 -3.02 15.75 -9.93
C ARG A 113 -4.01 15.12 -8.94
N ALA A 114 -3.79 15.28 -7.64
CA ALA A 114 -4.60 14.61 -6.63
C ALA A 114 -6.07 15.05 -6.66
N GLN A 115 -6.35 16.34 -6.88
CA GLN A 115 -7.73 16.83 -6.99
C GLN A 115 -8.43 16.28 -8.24
N GLU A 116 -7.73 16.18 -9.36
CA GLU A 116 -8.28 15.60 -10.61
C GLU A 116 -8.70 14.14 -10.39
N VAL A 117 -7.88 13.35 -9.66
CA VAL A 117 -8.20 11.96 -9.32
C VAL A 117 -9.44 11.85 -8.44
N LEU A 118 -9.55 12.72 -7.42
CA LEU A 118 -10.73 12.75 -6.54
C LEU A 118 -11.99 13.16 -7.29
N ASP A 119 -11.90 14.16 -8.17
CA ASP A 119 -13.02 14.62 -8.98
C ASP A 119 -13.46 13.54 -10.00
N ALA A 120 -12.51 12.85 -10.64
CA ALA A 120 -12.81 11.73 -11.54
C ALA A 120 -13.49 10.57 -10.81
N GLN A 121 -13.05 10.23 -9.58
CA GLN A 121 -13.70 9.22 -8.78
C GLN A 121 -15.14 9.62 -8.45
N ALA A 122 -15.35 10.85 -7.98
CA ALA A 122 -16.67 11.34 -7.64
C ALA A 122 -17.61 11.33 -8.84
N ALA A 123 -17.12 11.73 -10.03
CA ALA A 123 -17.89 11.76 -11.27
C ALA A 123 -18.26 10.36 -11.79
N SER A 124 -17.34 9.39 -11.66
CA SER A 124 -17.53 8.04 -12.21
C SER A 124 -18.46 7.16 -11.38
N GLY A 125 -18.58 7.42 -10.08
CA GLY A 125 -19.25 6.54 -9.12
C GLY A 125 -18.58 5.16 -8.96
N LYS A 126 -17.33 5.00 -9.45
CA LYS A 126 -16.58 3.75 -9.37
C LYS A 126 -15.75 3.66 -8.10
N VAL A 127 -15.48 2.45 -7.70
CA VAL A 127 -14.60 2.14 -6.58
C VAL A 127 -13.15 2.42 -6.98
N VAL A 128 -12.42 3.10 -6.10
CA VAL A 128 -10.95 3.15 -6.11
C VAL A 128 -10.46 2.57 -4.80
N PHE A 129 -9.64 1.53 -4.89
CA PHE A 129 -8.92 0.96 -3.77
C PHE A 129 -7.43 1.22 -3.92
N VAL A 130 -6.80 1.72 -2.86
CA VAL A 130 -5.36 1.94 -2.81
C VAL A 130 -4.70 0.74 -2.15
N GLY A 131 -3.80 0.08 -2.88
CA GLY A 131 -3.13 -1.16 -2.49
C GLY A 131 -2.14 -1.00 -1.33
N GLN A 132 -2.58 -0.46 -0.20
CA GLN A 132 -1.84 -0.45 1.06
C GLN A 132 -1.88 -1.85 1.67
N SER A 133 -1.12 -2.75 1.05
CA SER A 133 -1.13 -4.18 1.34
C SER A 133 -0.83 -4.50 2.81
N ALA A 134 -0.08 -3.64 3.50
CA ALA A 134 0.24 -3.83 4.91
C ALA A 134 -1.00 -3.98 5.81
N ARG A 135 -2.11 -3.32 5.50
CA ARG A 135 -3.38 -3.47 6.25
C ARG A 135 -3.96 -4.89 6.19
N PHE A 136 -3.51 -5.70 5.24
CA PHE A 136 -4.05 -7.03 4.94
C PHE A 136 -3.12 -8.18 5.34
N PHE A 137 -1.95 -7.91 5.93
CA PHE A 137 -1.18 -8.94 6.61
C PHE A 137 -1.94 -9.41 7.86
N HIS A 138 -1.95 -10.72 8.11
CA HIS A 138 -2.69 -11.30 9.23
C HIS A 138 -2.37 -10.64 10.57
N SER A 139 -1.10 -10.39 10.86
CA SER A 139 -0.66 -9.75 12.11
C SER A 139 -1.20 -8.34 12.28
N PHE A 140 -1.14 -7.50 11.23
CA PHE A 140 -1.65 -6.12 11.29
C PHE A 140 -3.18 -6.06 11.26
N ALA A 141 -3.82 -6.91 10.46
CA ALA A 141 -5.28 -7.03 10.45
C ALA A 141 -5.82 -7.47 11.82
N ARG A 142 -5.16 -8.45 12.46
CA ARG A 142 -5.50 -8.92 13.81
C ARG A 142 -5.29 -7.83 14.85
N GLN A 143 -4.18 -7.09 14.77
CA GLN A 143 -3.92 -5.94 15.65
C GLN A 143 -5.04 -4.90 15.55
N ARG A 144 -5.44 -4.55 14.32
CA ARG A 144 -6.51 -3.59 14.08
C ARG A 144 -7.85 -4.08 14.63
N GLN A 145 -8.23 -5.30 14.30
CA GLN A 145 -9.45 -5.92 14.82
C GLN A 145 -9.49 -5.90 16.35
N HIS A 146 -8.41 -6.35 16.99
CA HIS A 146 -8.33 -6.40 18.44
C HIS A 146 -8.42 -4.99 19.08
N PHE A 147 -7.77 -3.99 18.46
CA PHE A 147 -7.85 -2.60 18.91
C PHE A 147 -9.28 -2.03 18.80
N GLU A 148 -10.06 -2.43 17.77
CA GLU A 148 -11.43 -1.97 17.57
C GLU A 148 -12.45 -2.67 18.46
N THR A 149 -12.23 -3.96 18.75
CA THR A 149 -13.20 -4.80 19.48
C THR A 149 -12.93 -4.92 20.98
N SER A 150 -11.79 -4.41 21.46
CA SER A 150 -11.38 -4.50 22.86
C SER A 150 -11.09 -3.12 23.44
N ASP A 151 -11.28 -2.98 24.75
CA ASP A 151 -11.04 -1.70 25.42
C ASP A 151 -9.55 -1.48 25.73
N PHE A 152 -8.78 -1.11 24.74
CA PHE A 152 -7.41 -0.64 24.93
C PHE A 152 -7.34 0.75 25.59
N GLY A 153 -8.47 1.41 25.72
CA GLY A 153 -8.52 2.81 26.16
C GLY A 153 -8.03 3.79 25.09
N ARG A 154 -7.90 5.05 25.47
CA ARG A 154 -7.43 6.07 24.51
C ARG A 154 -6.01 5.78 24.05
N LEU A 155 -5.80 5.81 22.74
CA LEU A 155 -4.49 5.68 22.12
C LEU A 155 -3.56 6.81 22.63
N VAL A 156 -2.37 6.44 23.08
CA VAL A 156 -1.32 7.36 23.55
C VAL A 156 -0.37 7.70 22.40
N THR A 157 0.16 6.67 21.73
CA THR A 157 1.08 6.82 20.59
C THR A 157 1.06 5.62 19.67
N VAL A 158 1.45 5.85 18.41
CA VAL A 158 1.70 4.82 17.39
C VAL A 158 3.13 4.94 16.89
N GLU A 159 3.81 3.83 16.77
CA GLU A 159 5.12 3.77 16.13
C GLU A 159 5.07 2.74 15.00
N ALA A 160 5.43 3.16 13.78
CA ALA A 160 5.55 2.25 12.65
C ALA A 160 6.95 2.35 12.04
N ALA A 161 7.56 1.21 11.78
CA ALA A 161 8.90 1.13 11.20
C ALA A 161 8.94 0.15 10.04
N TYR A 162 9.77 0.46 9.03
CA TYR A 162 10.06 -0.44 7.92
C TYR A 162 11.55 -0.41 7.60
N HIS A 163 12.27 -1.43 8.05
CA HIS A 163 13.70 -1.60 7.83
C HIS A 163 13.91 -2.83 6.95
N ALA A 164 14.68 -2.66 5.86
CA ALA A 164 14.89 -3.73 4.90
C ALA A 164 16.25 -3.62 4.23
N ASP A 165 16.86 -4.75 3.88
CA ASP A 165 17.97 -4.78 2.94
C ASP A 165 17.42 -4.88 1.51
N HIS A 166 17.10 -3.75 0.93
CA HIS A 166 16.61 -3.65 -0.43
C HIS A 166 17.68 -3.24 -1.44
N ARG A 167 18.96 -3.47 -1.16
CA ARG A 167 20.06 -3.18 -2.11
C ARG A 167 19.91 -3.91 -3.43
N TRP A 168 19.30 -5.12 -3.43
CA TRP A 168 18.95 -5.85 -4.65
C TRP A 168 17.99 -5.09 -5.58
N PHE A 169 17.21 -4.14 -5.02
CA PHE A 169 16.31 -3.30 -5.80
C PHE A 169 17.07 -2.36 -6.73
N LEU A 170 18.31 -1.99 -6.37
CA LEU A 170 19.18 -1.13 -7.15
C LEU A 170 19.70 -1.79 -8.43
N ASP A 171 19.51 -3.10 -8.59
CA ASP A 171 19.74 -3.79 -9.86
C ASP A 171 18.69 -3.45 -10.92
N LYS A 172 17.52 -2.92 -10.50
CA LYS A 172 16.46 -2.46 -11.39
C LYS A 172 16.81 -1.05 -11.91
N PRO A 173 16.92 -0.82 -13.25
CA PRO A 173 17.36 0.48 -13.79
C PRO A 173 16.53 1.68 -13.34
N TRP A 174 15.23 1.49 -13.14
CA TRP A 174 14.32 2.55 -12.71
C TRP A 174 14.52 2.98 -11.25
N ALA A 175 15.03 2.10 -10.38
CA ALA A 175 15.31 2.44 -8.99
C ALA A 175 16.50 3.40 -8.82
N ARG A 176 17.33 3.55 -9.84
CA ARG A 176 18.46 4.52 -9.87
C ARG A 176 18.08 5.87 -10.49
N GLN A 177 16.84 6.01 -10.96
CA GLN A 177 16.38 7.28 -11.51
C GLN A 177 16.10 8.30 -10.41
N PRO A 178 16.32 9.59 -10.64
CA PRO A 178 16.01 10.65 -9.66
C PRO A 178 14.53 10.69 -9.22
N ALA A 179 13.63 10.17 -10.05
CA ALA A 179 12.20 10.08 -9.72
C ALA A 179 11.90 9.02 -8.65
N PHE A 180 12.78 8.02 -8.47
CA PHE A 180 12.58 7.00 -7.45
C PHE A 180 12.90 7.55 -6.04
N ARG A 181 11.95 7.40 -5.11
CA ARG A 181 12.05 7.89 -3.74
C ARG A 181 11.59 6.82 -2.75
N TRP A 182 12.49 6.33 -1.92
CA TRP A 182 12.13 5.40 -0.84
C TRP A 182 11.10 5.97 0.13
N LEU A 183 11.06 7.31 0.29
CA LEU A 183 10.03 7.97 1.08
C LEU A 183 8.61 7.65 0.60
N PHE A 184 8.40 7.59 -0.72
CA PHE A 184 7.11 7.21 -1.30
C PHE A 184 6.97 5.69 -1.46
N GLY A 185 8.02 5.01 -1.89
CA GLY A 185 8.01 3.56 -2.12
C GLY A 185 7.88 2.74 -0.83
N GLY A 186 8.70 3.03 0.17
CA GLY A 186 8.76 2.27 1.43
C GLY A 186 7.96 2.89 2.57
N MET A 187 8.20 4.20 2.84
CA MET A 187 7.56 4.87 3.99
C MET A 187 6.05 5.07 3.83
N SER A 188 5.49 4.92 2.61
CA SER A 188 4.04 4.95 2.43
C SER A 188 3.31 3.93 3.30
N HIS A 189 3.90 2.75 3.53
CA HIS A 189 3.33 1.74 4.44
C HIS A 189 3.30 2.22 5.89
N THR A 190 4.40 2.78 6.40
CA THR A 190 4.48 3.24 7.80
C THR A 190 3.59 4.45 8.06
N VAL A 191 3.52 5.38 7.11
CA VAL A 191 2.64 6.55 7.20
C VAL A 191 1.18 6.13 7.16
N ASP A 192 0.81 5.23 6.25
CA ASP A 192 -0.53 4.69 6.17
C ASP A 192 -0.92 3.95 7.46
N MET A 193 -0.01 3.15 8.01
CA MET A 193 -0.22 2.42 9.26
C MET A 193 -0.48 3.40 10.42
N VAL A 194 0.30 4.47 10.55
CA VAL A 194 0.06 5.49 11.57
C VAL A 194 -1.29 6.17 11.37
N ARG A 195 -1.63 6.58 10.14
CA ARG A 195 -2.91 7.23 9.83
C ARG A 195 -4.10 6.31 10.09
N TRP A 196 -3.93 5.02 9.95
CA TRP A 196 -4.99 4.04 10.23
C TRP A 196 -5.42 4.02 11.70
N TYR A 197 -4.50 4.28 12.65
CA TYR A 197 -4.78 4.34 14.08
C TYR A 197 -4.93 5.76 14.61
N LEU A 198 -4.24 6.71 14.02
CA LEU A 198 -4.22 8.12 14.43
C LEU A 198 -4.57 9.02 13.23
N PRO A 199 -5.86 9.15 12.89
CA PRO A 199 -6.28 10.05 11.83
C PRO A 199 -6.03 11.51 12.21
N GLY A 200 -6.05 12.40 11.21
CA GLY A 200 -5.92 13.85 11.45
C GLY A 200 -4.49 14.29 11.82
N ILE A 201 -3.48 13.73 11.15
CA ILE A 201 -2.10 14.23 11.26
C ILE A 201 -2.07 15.68 10.79
N GLU A 202 -1.69 16.60 11.69
CA GLU A 202 -1.66 18.04 11.45
C GLU A 202 -0.27 18.54 11.07
N GLU A 203 0.78 18.07 11.77
CA GLU A 203 2.13 18.57 11.61
C GLU A 203 3.14 17.41 11.63
N VAL A 204 4.21 17.56 10.86
CA VAL A 204 5.28 16.58 10.79
C VAL A 204 6.64 17.24 10.88
N THR A 205 7.63 16.53 11.44
CA THR A 205 9.03 16.96 11.50
C THR A 205 9.96 15.77 11.52
N GLY A 206 11.21 15.96 11.15
CA GLY A 206 12.24 14.92 11.22
C GLY A 206 13.31 15.06 10.17
N PHE A 207 14.06 13.98 9.93
CA PHE A 207 15.24 13.97 9.09
C PHE A 207 15.24 12.79 8.15
N ALA A 208 15.90 12.99 7.02
CA ALA A 208 16.22 11.95 6.03
C ALA A 208 17.71 12.02 5.68
N SER A 209 18.31 10.90 5.37
CA SER A 209 19.70 10.83 4.92
C SER A 209 19.87 9.79 3.82
N LEU A 210 20.85 10.02 2.95
CA LEU A 210 21.31 9.05 1.99
C LEU A 210 22.52 8.31 2.60
N SER A 211 22.36 7.00 2.84
CA SER A 211 23.41 6.16 3.39
C SER A 211 24.58 5.97 2.42
N ASP A 212 25.74 5.56 2.93
CA ASP A 212 26.88 5.24 2.08
C ASP A 212 26.58 4.06 1.15
N ASN A 213 25.84 3.07 1.63
CA ASN A 213 25.40 1.95 0.80
C ASN A 213 24.44 2.39 -0.32
N GLY A 214 23.49 3.26 -0.02
CA GLY A 214 22.58 3.83 -1.00
C GLY A 214 23.31 4.63 -2.07
N ARG A 215 24.26 5.47 -1.62
CA ARG A 215 25.13 6.26 -2.51
C ARG A 215 25.96 5.36 -3.41
N ALA A 216 26.61 4.33 -2.85
CA ALA A 216 27.41 3.36 -3.60
C ALA A 216 26.56 2.56 -4.60
N GLY A 217 25.29 2.31 -4.28
CA GLY A 217 24.31 1.66 -5.16
C GLY A 217 23.72 2.57 -6.24
N GLY A 218 24.02 3.88 -6.21
CA GLY A 218 23.57 4.86 -7.21
C GLY A 218 22.21 5.49 -6.92
N LEU A 219 21.74 5.46 -5.66
CA LEU A 219 20.54 6.22 -5.26
C LEU A 219 20.82 7.72 -5.33
N ALA A 220 19.85 8.47 -5.85
CA ALA A 220 19.89 9.92 -5.87
C ALA A 220 19.21 10.55 -4.64
N ASN A 221 18.28 9.83 -4.01
CA ASN A 221 17.44 10.32 -2.92
C ASN A 221 17.73 9.58 -1.61
N PRO A 222 17.34 10.16 -0.45
CA PRO A 222 17.48 9.52 0.86
C PRO A 222 16.88 8.11 0.91
N ASP A 223 17.50 7.25 1.72
CA ASP A 223 17.08 5.88 1.98
C ASP A 223 16.92 5.55 3.46
N THR A 224 17.15 6.54 4.34
CA THR A 224 17.02 6.41 5.79
C THR A 224 16.23 7.59 6.35
N PHE A 225 15.22 7.29 7.18
CA PHE A 225 14.19 8.24 7.60
C PHE A 225 13.84 8.08 9.06
N HIS A 226 13.71 9.21 9.78
CA HIS A 226 13.18 9.29 11.13
C HIS A 226 12.30 10.52 11.27
N PHE A 227 11.00 10.33 11.48
CA PHE A 227 10.03 11.40 11.58
C PHE A 227 9.12 11.25 12.79
N VAL A 228 8.66 12.39 13.31
CA VAL A 228 7.62 12.52 14.30
C VAL A 228 6.42 13.23 13.67
N LEU A 229 5.23 12.72 13.93
CA LEU A 229 3.95 13.22 13.43
C LEU A 229 3.09 13.63 14.62
N ARG A 230 2.41 14.76 14.54
CA ARG A 230 1.49 15.25 15.55
C ARG A 230 0.07 15.34 14.98
N ALA A 231 -0.88 14.74 15.66
CA ALA A 231 -2.30 14.89 15.34
C ALA A 231 -2.88 16.18 15.94
N ALA A 232 -4.03 16.63 15.43
CA ALA A 232 -4.71 17.84 15.85
C ALA A 232 -5.08 17.87 17.35
N ASP A 233 -5.29 16.70 17.96
CA ASP A 233 -5.57 16.57 19.40
C ASP A 233 -4.31 16.47 20.28
N GLY A 234 -3.12 16.72 19.71
CA GLY A 234 -1.83 16.75 20.37
C GLY A 234 -1.16 15.38 20.55
N ARG A 235 -1.80 14.26 20.18
CA ARG A 235 -1.15 12.95 20.20
C ARG A 235 -0.03 12.90 19.17
N ILE A 236 1.00 12.14 19.47
CA ILE A 236 2.16 12.00 18.61
C ILE A 236 2.34 10.56 18.11
N ALA A 237 2.95 10.44 16.95
CA ALA A 237 3.36 9.17 16.36
C ALA A 237 4.79 9.27 15.83
N ARG A 238 5.42 8.12 15.59
CA ARG A 238 6.74 8.04 14.96
C ARG A 238 6.68 7.09 13.77
N VAL A 239 7.35 7.51 12.67
CA VAL A 239 7.64 6.62 11.54
C VAL A 239 9.14 6.61 11.27
N SER A 240 9.67 5.43 10.95
CA SER A 240 11.07 5.27 10.57
C SER A 240 11.24 4.23 9.47
N GLY A 241 12.32 4.35 8.70
CA GLY A 241 12.67 3.39 7.66
C GLY A 241 14.14 3.47 7.26
N SER A 242 14.70 2.35 6.81
CA SER A 242 16.04 2.26 6.24
C SER A 242 16.07 1.12 5.24
N TYR A 243 16.58 1.37 4.02
CA TYR A 243 16.39 0.45 2.88
C TYR A 243 17.68 -0.02 2.22
N SER A 244 18.84 0.43 2.67
CA SER A 244 20.15 0.10 2.06
C SER A 244 21.16 -0.48 3.06
N GLY A 245 20.69 -0.97 4.19
CA GLY A 245 21.53 -1.59 5.21
C GLY A 245 21.17 -3.05 5.46
N PRO A 246 22.11 -3.85 5.98
CA PRO A 246 21.80 -5.21 6.39
C PRO A 246 20.79 -5.19 7.54
N THR A 247 19.92 -6.19 7.54
CA THR A 247 18.98 -6.41 8.64
C THR A 247 19.65 -7.12 9.82
N VAL A 248 19.07 -7.00 11.01
CA VAL A 248 19.56 -7.78 12.18
C VAL A 248 19.32 -9.27 11.94
N PRO A 249 20.18 -10.15 12.52
CA PRO A 249 19.97 -11.59 12.45
C PRO A 249 18.58 -11.98 12.96
N ALA A 250 17.98 -12.99 12.32
CA ALA A 250 16.61 -13.47 12.54
C ALA A 250 15.49 -12.50 12.06
N VAL A 251 15.82 -11.30 11.62
CA VAL A 251 14.89 -10.47 10.83
C VAL A 251 15.21 -10.70 9.38
N ARG A 252 14.23 -11.10 8.57
CA ARG A 252 14.42 -11.33 7.13
C ARG A 252 14.69 -10.02 6.39
N ASP A 253 14.88 -10.09 5.08
CA ASP A 253 15.28 -8.96 4.22
C ASP A 253 14.38 -7.72 4.33
N SER A 254 13.17 -7.85 4.84
CA SER A 254 12.32 -6.73 5.18
C SER A 254 11.57 -6.95 6.48
N GLY A 255 11.69 -6.00 7.41
CA GLY A 255 10.97 -6.00 8.67
C GLY A 255 10.07 -4.78 8.77
N MET A 256 8.75 -5.00 8.85
CA MET A 256 7.79 -3.95 9.15
C MET A 256 7.16 -4.22 10.50
N THR A 257 7.09 -3.19 11.34
CA THR A 257 6.50 -3.28 12.68
C THR A 257 5.52 -2.15 12.91
N CYS A 258 4.47 -2.43 13.68
CA CYS A 258 3.54 -1.42 14.18
C CYS A 258 3.32 -1.64 15.68
N ILE A 259 3.64 -0.61 16.48
CA ILE A 259 3.50 -0.63 17.94
C ILE A 259 2.42 0.37 18.33
N LEU A 260 1.44 -0.11 19.09
CA LEU A 260 0.40 0.73 19.71
C LEU A 260 0.63 0.78 21.21
N ARG A 261 0.54 1.98 21.80
CA ARG A 261 0.45 2.18 23.24
C ARG A 261 -0.80 2.98 23.52
N ALA A 262 -1.66 2.43 24.35
CA ALA A 262 -2.91 3.02 24.77
C ALA A 262 -3.02 3.02 26.30
N ALA A 263 -4.05 3.67 26.84
CA ALA A 263 -4.18 3.89 28.29
C ALA A 263 -4.28 2.58 29.10
N LEU A 264 -4.90 1.54 28.52
CA LEU A 264 -5.16 0.25 29.22
C LEU A 264 -4.42 -0.93 28.58
N GLY A 265 -3.78 -0.73 27.43
CA GLY A 265 -3.11 -1.81 26.72
C GLY A 265 -2.02 -1.34 25.77
N ALA A 266 -1.24 -2.30 25.29
CA ALA A 266 -0.23 -2.10 24.27
C ALA A 266 -0.15 -3.33 23.37
N SER A 267 0.24 -3.11 22.11
CA SER A 267 0.41 -4.22 21.18
C SER A 267 1.50 -3.94 20.16
N GLN A 268 2.05 -5.00 19.57
CA GLN A 268 3.00 -4.97 18.47
C GLN A 268 2.62 -6.01 17.45
N ALA A 269 2.53 -5.61 16.20
CA ALA A 269 2.41 -6.50 15.05
C ALA A 269 3.65 -6.39 14.17
N ASP A 270 4.09 -7.53 13.63
CA ASP A 270 5.29 -7.64 12.81
C ASP A 270 4.97 -8.32 11.48
N TYR A 271 5.55 -7.82 10.40
CA TYR A 271 5.64 -8.47 9.11
C TYR A 271 7.03 -9.07 8.91
N HIS A 272 7.08 -10.05 8.23
CA HIS A 272 7.71 -11.29 7.91
C HIS A 272 7.49 -12.39 8.94
N GLU A 273 7.52 -12.10 10.22
CA GLU A 273 7.26 -13.15 11.23
C GLU A 273 5.75 -13.39 11.41
N LEU A 274 4.89 -12.53 10.83
CA LEU A 274 3.43 -12.58 11.01
C LEU A 274 3.06 -12.78 12.48
N ARG A 275 3.70 -12.01 13.35
CA ARG A 275 3.56 -12.10 14.79
C ARG A 275 2.74 -10.94 15.31
N TYR A 276 1.82 -11.22 16.23
CA TYR A 276 1.07 -10.23 16.98
C TYR A 276 1.21 -10.48 18.47
N ALA A 277 1.78 -9.53 19.20
CA ALA A 277 1.92 -9.58 20.64
C ALA A 277 1.11 -8.45 21.27
N TRP A 278 0.42 -8.73 22.38
CA TRP A 278 -0.41 -7.75 23.05
C TRP A 278 -0.48 -7.93 24.55
N ARG A 279 -0.80 -6.84 25.26
CA ARG A 279 -1.18 -6.78 26.66
C ARG A 279 -2.38 -5.89 26.82
N LEU A 280 -3.38 -6.35 27.56
CA LEU A 280 -4.57 -5.58 27.92
C LEU A 280 -4.87 -5.82 29.41
N GLY A 281 -4.69 -4.82 30.26
CA GLY A 281 -4.72 -4.98 31.71
C GLY A 281 -3.68 -6.01 32.18
N THR A 282 -4.15 -7.10 32.80
CA THR A 282 -3.32 -8.21 33.29
C THR A 282 -3.15 -9.34 32.28
N GLU A 283 -3.94 -9.34 31.21
CA GLU A 283 -3.88 -10.37 30.15
C GLU A 283 -2.84 -10.02 29.10
N SER A 284 -2.21 -11.04 28.52
CA SER A 284 -1.27 -10.87 27.41
C SER A 284 -1.13 -12.18 26.64
N ALA A 285 -0.89 -12.05 25.30
CA ALA A 285 -0.61 -13.19 24.44
C ALA A 285 0.32 -12.83 23.28
N VAL A 286 0.82 -13.85 22.62
CA VAL A 286 1.54 -13.79 21.35
C VAL A 286 0.86 -14.76 20.39
N GLU A 287 0.42 -14.23 19.23
CA GLU A 287 -0.19 -14.98 18.14
C GLU A 287 0.78 -14.99 16.95
N THR A 288 0.89 -16.11 16.22
CA THR A 288 1.73 -16.24 15.03
C THR A 288 0.99 -17.03 13.95
N TRP A 289 1.29 -16.77 12.68
CA TRP A 289 0.65 -17.41 11.50
C TRP A 289 1.69 -18.03 10.57
N GLU A 290 2.67 -18.74 11.11
CA GLU A 290 3.74 -19.35 10.30
C GLU A 290 3.25 -20.46 9.36
N GLU A 291 2.25 -21.22 9.78
CA GLU A 291 1.67 -22.31 8.97
C GLU A 291 0.94 -21.75 7.76
N ASP A 292 0.27 -20.61 7.89
CA ASP A 292 -0.41 -19.94 6.79
C ASP A 292 0.55 -19.45 5.71
N LYS A 293 1.82 -19.22 6.03
CA LYS A 293 2.82 -18.78 5.07
C LYS A 293 2.99 -19.76 3.91
N ALA A 294 3.08 -21.06 4.18
CA ALA A 294 3.40 -22.07 3.17
C ALA A 294 2.24 -22.34 2.22
N GLU A 295 0.99 -22.34 2.71
CA GLU A 295 -0.19 -22.66 1.91
C GLU A 295 -0.76 -21.46 1.18
N TYR A 296 -0.64 -20.28 1.77
CA TYR A 296 -1.29 -19.06 1.30
C TYR A 296 -0.44 -18.22 0.36
N TYR A 297 0.90 -18.25 0.49
CA TYR A 297 1.76 -17.21 -0.05
C TYR A 297 2.54 -17.55 -1.31
N PHE A 298 2.72 -18.81 -1.64
CA PHE A 298 3.65 -19.20 -2.69
C PHE A 298 3.02 -20.16 -3.69
N ARG A 299 1.86 -19.77 -4.20
CA ARG A 299 1.17 -20.52 -5.25
C ARG A 299 1.78 -20.36 -6.65
N PHE A 300 2.87 -19.59 -6.76
CA PHE A 300 3.64 -19.44 -7.98
C PHE A 300 5.13 -19.64 -7.70
N GLU A 301 5.85 -20.16 -8.68
CA GLU A 301 7.30 -20.32 -8.62
C GLU A 301 7.98 -18.94 -8.53
N GLY A 302 8.91 -18.77 -7.61
CA GLY A 302 9.71 -17.59 -7.46
C GLY A 302 9.70 -17.03 -6.03
N ARG A 303 10.71 -16.25 -5.73
CA ARG A 303 10.79 -15.53 -4.45
C ARG A 303 9.84 -14.35 -4.48
N THR A 304 8.91 -14.32 -3.55
CA THR A 304 8.12 -13.14 -3.25
C THR A 304 8.26 -12.81 -1.77
N HIS A 305 8.29 -11.53 -1.46
CA HIS A 305 8.23 -11.01 -0.10
C HIS A 305 6.78 -10.67 0.30
N HIS A 306 5.83 -10.96 -0.56
CA HIS A 306 4.40 -10.82 -0.28
C HIS A 306 3.87 -12.09 0.37
N ALA A 307 2.89 -11.92 1.22
CA ALA A 307 2.49 -12.92 2.20
C ALA A 307 0.95 -13.11 2.25
N GLY A 308 0.32 -13.34 1.09
CA GLY A 308 -1.13 -13.59 0.95
C GLY A 308 -2.02 -12.35 1.13
N GLU A 309 -1.42 -11.22 1.50
CA GLU A 309 -2.14 -9.95 1.65
C GLU A 309 -2.81 -9.51 0.34
N TYR A 310 -2.21 -9.84 -0.81
CA TYR A 310 -2.82 -9.57 -2.11
C TYR A 310 -4.12 -10.35 -2.32
N GLN A 311 -4.16 -11.61 -1.90
CA GLN A 311 -5.38 -12.42 -1.96
C GLN A 311 -6.44 -11.85 -1.01
N ASN A 312 -6.04 -11.51 0.21
CA ASN A 312 -6.95 -10.92 1.19
C ASN A 312 -7.59 -9.63 0.68
N TYR A 313 -6.79 -8.69 0.14
CA TYR A 313 -7.38 -7.43 -0.29
C TYR A 313 -8.14 -7.55 -1.61
N ILE A 314 -7.72 -8.39 -2.56
CA ILE A 314 -8.44 -8.49 -3.83
C ILE A 314 -9.83 -9.10 -3.63
N GLU A 315 -9.96 -10.09 -2.74
CA GLU A 315 -11.25 -10.64 -2.36
C GLU A 315 -12.12 -9.62 -1.60
N TYR A 316 -11.51 -8.86 -0.68
CA TYR A 316 -12.19 -7.77 -0.01
C TYR A 316 -12.74 -6.74 -1.00
N VAL A 317 -11.93 -6.32 -1.99
CA VAL A 317 -12.36 -5.36 -3.03
C VAL A 317 -13.50 -5.93 -3.87
N ALA A 318 -13.44 -7.20 -4.27
CA ALA A 318 -14.52 -7.85 -5.03
C ALA A 318 -15.85 -7.76 -4.29
N ARG A 319 -15.83 -8.05 -2.99
CA ARG A 319 -17.01 -7.98 -2.13
C ARG A 319 -17.49 -6.54 -1.97
N CYS A 320 -16.61 -5.57 -1.81
CA CYS A 320 -16.98 -4.16 -1.76
C CYS A 320 -17.66 -3.70 -3.06
N ILE A 321 -17.15 -4.09 -4.22
CA ILE A 321 -17.76 -3.79 -5.52
C ILE A 321 -19.15 -4.40 -5.59
N ALA A 322 -19.31 -5.68 -5.23
CA ALA A 322 -20.59 -6.38 -5.27
C ALA A 322 -21.63 -5.81 -4.31
N GLY A 323 -21.18 -5.35 -3.14
CA GLY A 323 -22.04 -4.74 -2.12
C GLY A 323 -22.31 -3.26 -2.31
N GLY A 324 -21.68 -2.59 -3.29
CA GLY A 324 -21.77 -1.14 -3.46
C GLY A 324 -21.14 -0.36 -2.29
N VAL A 325 -20.13 -0.94 -1.61
CA VAL A 325 -19.45 -0.37 -0.46
C VAL A 325 -18.09 0.21 -0.89
N THR A 326 -17.72 1.37 -0.35
CA THR A 326 -16.40 1.96 -0.59
C THR A 326 -15.32 1.15 0.16
N PRO A 327 -14.35 0.57 -0.55
CA PRO A 327 -13.25 -0.14 0.11
C PRO A 327 -12.29 0.82 0.79
N MET A 328 -11.63 0.35 1.84
CA MET A 328 -10.62 1.13 2.56
C MET A 328 -9.23 0.46 2.48
N PRO A 329 -8.18 1.22 2.18
CA PRO A 329 -8.19 2.68 1.93
C PRO A 329 -8.70 3.04 0.53
N ASP A 330 -9.53 4.06 0.46
CA ASP A 330 -10.03 4.65 -0.78
C ASP A 330 -9.08 5.73 -1.34
N ALA A 331 -9.49 6.43 -2.40
CA ALA A 331 -8.68 7.50 -3.00
C ALA A 331 -8.42 8.66 -2.03
N ARG A 332 -9.40 9.05 -1.18
CA ARG A 332 -9.21 10.13 -0.19
C ARG A 332 -8.17 9.75 0.85
N GLU A 333 -8.24 8.52 1.37
CA GLU A 333 -7.22 7.98 2.28
C GLU A 333 -5.85 7.91 1.60
N GLY A 334 -5.79 7.45 0.35
CA GLY A 334 -4.56 7.42 -0.44
C GLY A 334 -3.94 8.79 -0.64
N VAL A 335 -4.74 9.78 -1.05
CA VAL A 335 -4.29 11.19 -1.18
C VAL A 335 -3.86 11.75 0.18
N GLY A 336 -4.58 11.44 1.26
CA GLY A 336 -4.18 11.84 2.60
C GLY A 336 -2.82 11.27 3.03
N THR A 337 -2.52 10.02 2.66
CA THR A 337 -1.19 9.41 2.90
C THR A 337 -0.12 10.13 2.07
N VAL A 338 -0.39 10.42 0.79
CA VAL A 338 0.53 11.19 -0.07
C VAL A 338 0.76 12.60 0.48
N ALA A 339 -0.26 13.27 1.00
CA ALA A 339 -0.11 14.61 1.58
C ALA A 339 0.85 14.61 2.79
N VAL A 340 0.77 13.59 3.64
CA VAL A 340 1.73 13.42 4.75
C VAL A 340 3.12 13.13 4.22
N LEU A 341 3.29 12.29 3.19
CA LEU A 341 4.60 12.00 2.58
C LEU A 341 5.24 13.25 1.98
N VAL A 342 4.48 14.10 1.29
CA VAL A 342 4.97 15.38 0.76
C VAL A 342 5.39 16.31 1.90
N ALA A 343 4.62 16.38 3.00
CA ALA A 343 4.99 17.16 4.16
C ALA A 343 6.28 16.65 4.84
N LEU A 344 6.47 15.33 4.92
CA LEU A 344 7.70 14.72 5.44
C LEU A 344 8.92 15.02 4.56
N GLU A 345 8.75 14.99 3.22
CA GLU A 345 9.81 15.36 2.27
C GLU A 345 10.24 16.82 2.47
N GLU A 346 9.27 17.73 2.58
CA GLU A 346 9.53 19.15 2.82
C GLU A 346 10.17 19.40 4.20
N ALA A 347 9.69 18.71 5.25
CA ALA A 347 10.28 18.81 6.59
C ALA A 347 11.74 18.35 6.61
N ALA A 348 12.05 17.23 5.93
CA ALA A 348 13.41 16.74 5.84
C ALA A 348 14.34 17.68 5.03
N ALA A 349 13.81 18.32 3.98
CA ALA A 349 14.57 19.23 3.14
C ALA A 349 14.85 20.58 3.83
N THR A 350 13.91 21.08 4.63
CA THR A 350 14.00 22.40 5.29
C THR A 350 14.54 22.33 6.70
N GLY A 351 14.45 21.18 7.36
CA GLY A 351 14.72 21.02 8.79
C GLY A 351 13.68 21.66 9.70
N LEU A 352 12.54 22.11 9.15
CA LEU A 352 11.46 22.77 9.88
C LEU A 352 10.21 21.89 9.95
N PRO A 353 9.38 22.02 10.99
CA PRO A 353 8.06 21.41 11.02
C PRO A 353 7.18 21.90 9.87
N VAL A 354 6.40 20.99 9.27
CA VAL A 354 5.49 21.28 8.15
C VAL A 354 4.07 20.88 8.50
N ARG A 355 3.11 21.77 8.24
CA ARG A 355 1.69 21.49 8.40
C ARG A 355 1.13 20.82 7.15
N VAL A 356 0.45 19.70 7.33
CA VAL A 356 -0.17 18.94 6.23
C VAL A 356 -1.23 19.77 5.50
N ALA A 357 -2.00 20.58 6.27
CA ALA A 357 -3.01 21.47 5.69
C ALA A 357 -2.41 22.51 4.71
N ASP A 358 -1.21 23.00 4.99
CA ASP A 358 -0.55 23.99 4.11
C ASP A 358 -0.09 23.33 2.81
N VAL A 359 0.36 22.08 2.89
CA VAL A 359 0.73 21.28 1.69
C VAL A 359 -0.49 21.03 0.79
N LEU A 360 -1.61 20.62 1.39
CA LEU A 360 -2.88 20.41 0.67
C LEU A 360 -3.39 21.72 0.03
N ALA A 361 -3.36 22.82 0.79
CA ALA A 361 -3.81 24.13 0.30
C ALA A 361 -2.99 24.61 -0.90
N ARG A 362 -1.65 24.50 -0.83
CA ARG A 362 -0.76 24.86 -1.96
C ARG A 362 -1.01 24.01 -3.20
N ALA A 363 -1.39 22.76 -3.03
CA ALA A 363 -1.73 21.85 -4.12
C ALA A 363 -3.18 21.98 -4.60
N GLY A 364 -4.02 22.81 -3.97
CA GLY A 364 -5.43 22.95 -4.31
C GLY A 364 -6.27 21.71 -4.01
N VAL A 365 -5.83 20.86 -3.10
CA VAL A 365 -6.50 19.59 -2.76
C VAL A 365 -7.44 19.76 -1.57
N ARG A 366 -8.66 19.24 -1.70
CA ARG A 366 -9.72 19.24 -0.68
C ARG A 366 -10.06 17.82 -0.24
N LEU A 367 -9.64 17.46 0.97
CA LEU A 367 -9.96 16.19 1.63
C LEU A 367 -11.15 16.31 2.56
#